data_8634b88609163e94180f8d55a59b5591
#
_entry.id   8634b88609163e94180f8d55a59b5591
#
_cell.length_a   1.000
_cell.length_b   1.000
_cell.length_c   1.000
_cell.angle_alpha   90.00
_cell.angle_beta   90.00
_cell.angle_gamma   90.00
#
_symmetry.space_group_name_H-M   'P 1'
#
loop_
_entity.id
_entity.type
_entity.pdbx_description
1 polymer ?
#
loop_
_entity_poly.entity_id
_entity_poly.type
_entity_poly.pdbx_seq_one_letter_code
_entity_poly.pdbx_strand_id
1 'polypeptide(L)'
;VEELAQPAAVVPADVTPAQIQATRVYYLAGTKTPETIGQALQHMLLLERVRSFGILVRGIPLSDSTWIEWLRKPETLLSVEAESDASRQQILYHDAESCQCEPSDAQRADGVVAAWMSHQEQQAVLRSAVAAYIRRTGQAPTEASQLTASYPDNVLPGLTPYMSELFARDSAAIAQEMQGWNERSAAQAGGSSQGQTPPGELPEGLIQPLAEPLEIKIDKTAHRLAVVSGSIVVREYPVGLGGSRTPEGSFVISEKVRNPNGQSDGDFGSRGMTLSDTLYAIHGTNKPKSIGKDQSLGCVRMRQTDVEELFDMAPLGTKVTIGRGLLPAATSVSATPLKLPAQADDTNPNKVYKWLD
;
A
#
# COMPACT_ATOMS: atom_id res chain seq x y z
N VAL A 1 20.80 3.51 -19.40
CA VAL A 1 21.20 4.04 -18.09
C VAL A 1 20.68 3.01 -17.10
N GLU A 2 21.57 2.25 -16.48
CA GLU A 2 21.26 1.31 -15.39
C GLU A 2 20.86 2.14 -14.17
N GLU A 3 19.58 2.11 -13.84
CA GLU A 3 19.05 2.70 -12.61
C GLU A 3 19.33 1.70 -11.47
N LEU A 4 20.31 2.06 -10.66
CA LEU A 4 20.75 1.28 -9.50
C LEU A 4 19.57 1.14 -8.52
N ALA A 5 19.09 -0.09 -8.32
CA ALA A 5 18.18 -0.44 -7.25
C ALA A 5 18.77 0.03 -5.91
N GLN A 6 18.06 0.89 -5.19
CA GLN A 6 18.49 1.30 -3.86
C GLN A 6 18.50 0.07 -2.93
N PRO A 7 19.56 -0.15 -2.15
CA PRO A 7 19.59 -1.25 -1.19
C PRO A 7 18.48 -1.07 -0.15
N ALA A 8 17.90 -2.19 0.28
CA ALA A 8 16.95 -2.21 1.39
C ALA A 8 17.53 -1.42 2.57
N ALA A 9 16.75 -0.49 3.12
CA ALA A 9 17.19 0.32 4.25
C ALA A 9 17.55 -0.61 5.42
N VAL A 10 18.83 -0.67 5.75
CA VAL A 10 19.31 -1.43 6.91
C VAL A 10 18.88 -0.66 8.15
N VAL A 11 17.99 -1.25 8.94
CA VAL A 11 17.66 -0.71 10.27
C VAL A 11 18.96 -0.70 11.08
N PRO A 12 19.40 0.44 11.59
CA PRO A 12 20.61 0.49 12.42
C PRO A 12 20.50 -0.48 13.60
N ALA A 13 21.59 -1.15 13.93
CA ALA A 13 21.63 -2.19 14.97
C ALA A 13 21.27 -1.66 16.38
N ASP A 14 21.26 -0.37 16.57
CA ASP A 14 20.91 0.35 17.79
C ASP A 14 19.42 0.70 17.91
N VAL A 15 18.61 0.45 16.87
CA VAL A 15 17.15 0.69 16.89
C VAL A 15 16.41 -0.59 17.25
N THR A 16 15.83 -0.64 18.42
CA THR A 16 15.06 -1.80 18.90
C THR A 16 13.60 -1.79 18.41
N PRO A 17 12.92 -2.95 18.31
CA PRO A 17 11.49 -3.01 17.99
C PRO A 17 10.62 -2.17 18.92
N ALA A 18 10.96 -2.11 20.21
CA ALA A 18 10.24 -1.28 21.17
C ALA A 18 10.38 0.23 20.88
N GLN A 19 11.53 0.67 20.41
CA GLN A 19 11.74 2.07 19.99
C GLN A 19 10.94 2.39 18.73
N ILE A 20 10.87 1.49 17.77
CA ILE A 20 10.04 1.67 16.56
C ILE A 20 8.57 1.81 16.96
N GLN A 21 8.06 0.97 17.85
CA GLN A 21 6.67 1.04 18.34
C GLN A 21 6.39 2.31 19.15
N ALA A 22 7.37 2.82 19.89
CA ALA A 22 7.23 4.04 20.69
C ALA A 22 7.40 5.32 19.86
N THR A 23 7.91 5.23 18.62
CA THR A 23 8.15 6.37 17.75
C THR A 23 6.88 6.75 16.99
N ARG A 24 6.60 8.04 16.92
CA ARG A 24 5.55 8.59 16.06
C ARG A 24 6.16 9.22 14.83
N VAL A 25 5.73 8.78 13.66
CA VAL A 25 6.12 9.37 12.38
C VAL A 25 4.96 10.20 11.85
N TYR A 26 5.24 11.46 11.56
CA TYR A 26 4.32 12.43 10.97
C TYR A 26 4.67 12.60 9.51
N TYR A 27 3.69 12.44 8.63
CA TYR A 27 3.91 12.41 7.20
C TYR A 27 3.31 13.63 6.53
N LEU A 28 4.17 14.48 5.98
CA LEU A 28 3.81 15.66 5.21
C LEU A 28 3.66 15.30 3.74
N ALA A 29 2.47 15.49 3.19
CA ALA A 29 2.17 15.23 1.77
C ALA A 29 2.24 16.50 0.91
N GLY A 30 2.28 17.65 1.55
CA GLY A 30 2.21 18.95 0.89
C GLY A 30 3.57 19.57 0.58
N THR A 31 3.51 20.86 0.31
CA THR A 31 4.71 21.68 0.09
C THR A 31 5.50 21.84 1.39
N LYS A 32 6.83 21.84 1.24
CA LYS A 32 7.76 22.10 2.33
C LYS A 32 7.92 23.63 2.45
N THR A 33 7.15 24.24 3.36
CA THR A 33 7.28 25.68 3.70
C THR A 33 7.50 25.83 5.21
N PRO A 34 8.08 26.96 5.66
CA PRO A 34 8.24 27.23 7.10
C PRO A 34 6.91 27.14 7.86
N GLU A 35 5.80 27.55 7.24
CA GLU A 35 4.45 27.49 7.81
C GLU A 35 3.99 26.06 8.03
N THR A 36 4.08 25.19 7.01
CA THR A 36 3.64 23.79 7.10
C THR A 36 4.48 22.99 8.09
N ILE A 37 5.80 23.25 8.12
CA ILE A 37 6.71 22.62 9.11
C ILE A 37 6.40 23.13 10.51
N GLY A 38 6.17 24.44 10.69
CA GLY A 38 5.81 25.04 11.97
C GLY A 38 4.50 24.48 12.53
N GLN A 39 3.46 24.33 11.71
CA GLN A 39 2.18 23.73 12.10
C GLN A 39 2.35 22.26 12.48
N ALA A 40 3.12 21.49 11.71
CA ALA A 40 3.43 20.10 12.04
C ALA A 40 4.17 19.97 13.36
N LEU A 41 5.20 20.80 13.58
CA LEU A 41 5.96 20.83 14.84
C LEU A 41 5.08 21.23 16.02
N GLN A 42 4.22 22.23 15.87
CA GLN A 42 3.23 22.60 16.89
C GLN A 42 2.31 21.42 17.23
N HIS A 43 1.82 20.71 16.24
CA HIS A 43 0.99 19.53 16.44
C HIS A 43 1.74 18.44 17.23
N MET A 44 2.99 18.15 16.85
CA MET A 44 3.84 17.17 17.54
C MET A 44 4.07 17.54 19.01
N LEU A 45 4.36 18.80 19.31
CA LEU A 45 4.75 19.24 20.65
C LEU A 45 3.57 19.49 21.56
N LEU A 46 2.51 20.12 21.08
CA LEU A 46 1.42 20.63 21.91
C LEU A 46 0.20 19.69 21.93
N LEU A 47 -0.20 19.17 20.79
CA LEU A 47 -1.41 18.34 20.68
C LEU A 47 -1.10 16.88 20.96
N GLU A 48 -0.13 16.31 20.27
CA GLU A 48 0.26 14.91 20.42
C GLU A 48 1.20 14.66 21.61
N ARG A 49 1.91 15.69 22.06
CA ARG A 49 2.86 15.64 23.17
C ARG A 49 3.81 14.46 23.05
N VAL A 50 4.64 14.46 22.00
CA VAL A 50 5.65 13.42 21.78
C VAL A 50 6.41 13.15 23.08
N ARG A 51 6.29 11.93 23.62
CA ARG A 51 6.84 11.55 24.93
C ARG A 51 8.18 10.80 24.84
N SER A 52 8.58 10.37 23.65
CA SER A 52 9.82 9.65 23.42
C SER A 52 10.53 10.17 22.18
N PHE A 53 10.10 9.72 21.00
CA PHE A 53 10.70 10.09 19.73
C PHE A 53 9.61 10.34 18.69
N GLY A 54 9.65 11.49 18.05
CA GLY A 54 8.77 11.88 16.96
C GLY A 54 9.59 12.29 15.76
N ILE A 55 9.19 11.90 14.56
CA ILE A 55 9.89 12.22 13.31
C ILE A 55 8.90 12.84 12.34
N LEU A 56 9.24 13.99 11.77
CA LEU A 56 8.53 14.60 10.66
C LEU A 56 9.25 14.25 9.35
N VAL A 57 8.53 13.60 8.45
CA VAL A 57 9.02 13.28 7.11
C VAL A 57 8.12 13.89 6.05
N ARG A 58 8.68 14.14 4.87
CA ARG A 58 7.94 14.58 3.69
C ARG A 58 7.96 13.51 2.62
N GLY A 59 6.76 13.13 2.16
CA GLY A 59 6.61 12.26 0.98
C GLY A 59 7.10 12.97 -0.29
N ILE A 60 7.66 12.20 -1.21
CA ILE A 60 8.18 12.73 -2.47
C ILE A 60 7.04 12.76 -3.50
N PRO A 61 6.60 13.94 -3.93
CA PRO A 61 5.59 14.04 -4.98
C PRO A 61 6.18 13.56 -6.31
N LEU A 62 5.36 12.89 -7.08
CA LEU A 62 5.65 12.63 -8.49
C LEU A 62 5.44 13.93 -9.26
N SER A 63 6.42 14.29 -10.11
CA SER A 63 6.51 15.60 -10.79
C SER A 63 5.15 16.07 -11.34
N ASP A 64 4.81 17.32 -11.06
CA ASP A 64 3.62 18.04 -11.53
C ASP A 64 2.27 17.38 -11.22
N SER A 65 2.22 16.52 -10.19
CA SER A 65 1.02 15.80 -9.82
C SER A 65 0.73 15.84 -8.32
N THR A 66 -0.50 15.50 -7.93
CA THR A 66 -0.90 15.31 -6.53
C THR A 66 -0.51 13.93 -6.00
N TRP A 67 0.10 13.09 -6.84
CA TRP A 67 0.52 11.75 -6.47
C TRP A 67 1.82 11.75 -5.69
N ILE A 68 1.93 10.85 -4.72
CA ILE A 68 3.12 10.63 -3.90
C ILE A 68 3.64 9.23 -4.20
N GLU A 69 4.97 9.13 -4.33
CA GLU A 69 5.67 7.87 -4.51
C GLU A 69 6.03 7.28 -3.13
N TRP A 70 5.41 6.16 -2.77
CA TRP A 70 5.66 5.53 -1.47
C TRP A 70 7.05 4.89 -1.37
N LEU A 71 7.53 4.25 -2.44
CA LEU A 71 8.82 3.54 -2.44
C LEU A 71 10.03 4.45 -2.35
N ARG A 72 9.89 5.69 -2.76
CA ARG A 72 10.96 6.65 -2.64
C ARG A 72 11.14 7.08 -1.19
N LYS A 73 12.36 6.95 -0.68
CA LYS A 73 12.69 7.39 0.68
C LYS A 73 12.16 8.80 0.90
N PRO A 74 11.29 9.03 1.91
CA PRO A 74 10.81 10.37 2.23
C PRO A 74 11.96 11.23 2.75
N GLU A 75 11.83 12.54 2.60
CA GLU A 75 12.75 13.50 3.22
C GLU A 75 12.52 13.52 4.72
N THR A 76 13.54 13.23 5.52
CA THR A 76 13.48 13.40 6.97
C THR A 76 13.79 14.86 7.29
N LEU A 77 12.77 15.61 7.74
CA LEU A 77 12.87 17.05 7.96
C LEU A 77 13.41 17.39 9.35
N LEU A 78 12.81 16.79 10.37
CA LEU A 78 13.22 16.99 11.76
C LEU A 78 12.81 15.80 12.63
N SER A 79 13.44 15.69 13.80
CA SER A 79 13.00 14.82 14.87
C SER A 79 12.87 15.57 16.19
N VAL A 80 11.97 15.06 17.04
CA VAL A 80 11.76 15.53 18.41
C VAL A 80 12.12 14.39 19.34
N GLU A 81 13.11 14.61 20.19
CA GLU A 81 13.50 13.67 21.24
C GLU A 81 13.06 14.22 22.60
N ALA A 82 12.31 13.42 23.36
CA ALA A 82 11.94 13.77 24.72
C ALA A 82 12.85 13.03 25.72
N GLU A 83 13.29 13.73 26.75
CA GLU A 83 13.94 13.09 27.90
C GLU A 83 12.96 12.14 28.63
N SER A 84 13.48 11.20 29.41
CA SER A 84 12.69 10.13 30.04
C SER A 84 11.55 10.64 30.95
N ASP A 85 11.67 11.83 31.47
CA ASP A 85 10.65 12.50 32.30
C ASP A 85 9.76 13.47 31.51
N ALA A 86 9.97 13.58 30.20
CA ALA A 86 9.33 14.54 29.29
C ALA A 86 9.46 16.03 29.70
N SER A 87 10.41 16.35 30.61
CA SER A 87 10.64 17.71 31.08
C SER A 87 11.36 18.60 30.04
N ARG A 88 12.10 17.95 29.15
CA ARG A 88 12.84 18.60 28.07
C ARG A 88 12.60 17.87 26.76
N GLN A 89 12.51 18.64 25.69
CA GLN A 89 12.41 18.16 24.34
C GLN A 89 13.51 18.82 23.50
N GLN A 90 14.26 18.01 22.77
CA GLN A 90 15.25 18.46 21.82
C GLN A 90 14.68 18.32 20.42
N ILE A 91 14.78 19.38 19.61
CA ILE A 91 14.41 19.37 18.20
C ILE A 91 15.70 19.33 17.40
N LEU A 92 15.84 18.31 16.56
CA LEU A 92 16.95 18.14 15.63
C LEU A 92 16.44 18.33 14.22
N TYR A 93 16.98 19.29 13.49
CA TYR A 93 16.69 19.49 12.07
C TYR A 93 17.64 18.66 11.23
N HIS A 94 17.11 17.92 10.28
CA HIS A 94 17.86 17.03 9.38
C HIS A 94 17.92 17.56 7.95
N ASP A 95 17.23 18.64 7.66
CA ASP A 95 17.17 19.31 6.37
C ASP A 95 17.55 20.79 6.50
N ALA A 96 18.60 21.21 5.79
CA ALA A 96 19.14 22.58 5.87
C ALA A 96 18.14 23.66 5.46
N GLU A 97 17.23 23.35 4.51
CA GLU A 97 16.22 24.31 4.05
C GLU A 97 15.18 24.60 5.13
N SER A 98 14.90 23.60 5.98
CA SER A 98 13.89 23.72 7.06
C SER A 98 14.33 24.62 8.21
N CYS A 99 15.63 24.77 8.47
CA CYS A 99 16.13 25.53 9.62
C CYS A 99 17.06 26.67 9.26
N GLN A 100 17.59 26.75 8.04
CA GLN A 100 18.68 27.64 7.65
C GLN A 100 19.92 27.48 8.57
N CYS A 101 20.20 26.27 8.96
CA CYS A 101 21.25 25.86 9.89
C CYS A 101 22.06 24.69 9.31
N GLU A 102 23.15 24.28 9.99
CA GLU A 102 23.84 23.03 9.70
C GLU A 102 22.96 21.86 10.18
N PRO A 103 22.55 20.95 9.27
CA PRO A 103 21.63 19.85 9.63
C PRO A 103 22.32 18.80 10.52
N SER A 104 21.58 18.26 11.45
CA SER A 104 22.00 17.11 12.24
C SER A 104 21.96 15.83 11.41
N ASP A 105 22.76 14.83 11.78
CA ASP A 105 22.72 13.50 11.15
C ASP A 105 21.33 12.87 11.28
N ALA A 106 20.78 12.39 10.17
CA ALA A 106 19.47 11.76 10.07
C ALA A 106 19.50 10.23 10.17
N GLN A 107 20.65 9.59 10.28
CA GLN A 107 20.80 8.13 10.13
C GLN A 107 19.87 7.34 11.03
N ARG A 108 19.74 7.74 12.31
CA ARG A 108 18.85 7.10 13.27
C ARG A 108 17.37 7.28 12.89
N ALA A 109 16.98 8.50 12.54
CA ALA A 109 15.62 8.81 12.13
C ALA A 109 15.24 8.04 10.84
N ASP A 110 16.13 8.02 9.86
CA ASP A 110 15.97 7.30 8.60
C ASP A 110 15.76 5.78 8.80
N GLY A 111 16.52 5.17 9.69
CA GLY A 111 16.37 3.75 10.03
C GLY A 111 15.00 3.44 10.64
N VAL A 112 14.53 4.31 11.55
CA VAL A 112 13.19 4.18 12.14
C VAL A 112 12.10 4.37 11.09
N VAL A 113 12.24 5.38 10.22
CA VAL A 113 11.28 5.65 9.13
C VAL A 113 11.17 4.47 8.18
N ALA A 114 12.29 3.84 7.80
CA ALA A 114 12.28 2.67 6.92
C ALA A 114 11.51 1.49 7.53
N ALA A 115 11.74 1.18 8.81
CA ALA A 115 11.00 0.14 9.53
C ALA A 115 9.51 0.49 9.67
N TRP A 116 9.20 1.75 9.98
CA TRP A 116 7.82 2.25 10.04
C TRP A 116 7.12 2.12 8.69
N MET A 117 7.76 2.45 7.57
CA MET A 117 7.19 2.31 6.23
C MET A 117 6.80 0.85 5.94
N SER A 118 7.65 -0.11 6.28
CA SER A 118 7.34 -1.55 6.14
C SER A 118 6.10 -1.95 6.96
N HIS A 119 5.96 -1.43 8.18
CA HIS A 119 4.78 -1.64 9.01
C HIS A 119 3.52 -1.00 8.41
N GLN A 120 3.63 0.21 7.85
CA GLN A 120 2.49 0.87 7.18
C GLN A 120 1.98 0.07 5.98
N GLU A 121 2.86 -0.52 5.18
CA GLU A 121 2.45 -1.39 4.07
C GLU A 121 1.66 -2.61 4.57
N GLN A 122 2.16 -3.29 5.58
CA GLN A 122 1.49 -4.44 6.19
C GLN A 122 0.14 -4.05 6.81
N GLN A 123 0.06 -2.88 7.47
CA GLN A 123 -1.20 -2.33 7.97
C GLN A 123 -2.19 -2.04 6.86
N ALA A 124 -1.73 -1.45 5.75
CA ALA A 124 -2.58 -1.14 4.60
C ALA A 124 -3.17 -2.42 3.98
N VAL A 125 -2.36 -3.48 3.84
CA VAL A 125 -2.84 -4.78 3.37
C VAL A 125 -3.87 -5.38 4.34
N LEU A 126 -3.61 -5.35 5.65
CA LEU A 126 -4.54 -5.87 6.66
C LEU A 126 -5.86 -5.08 6.68
N ARG A 127 -5.82 -3.74 6.68
CA ARG A 127 -7.02 -2.89 6.60
C ARG A 127 -7.81 -3.16 5.33
N SER A 128 -7.13 -3.30 4.21
CA SER A 128 -7.76 -3.63 2.92
C SER A 128 -8.46 -4.98 2.96
N ALA A 129 -7.84 -5.97 3.61
CA ALA A 129 -8.42 -7.30 3.79
C ALA A 129 -9.67 -7.23 4.68
N VAL A 130 -9.63 -6.50 5.80
CA VAL A 130 -10.79 -6.29 6.68
C VAL A 130 -11.92 -5.56 5.92
N ALA A 131 -11.60 -4.49 5.18
CA ALA A 131 -12.58 -3.76 4.37
C ALA A 131 -13.24 -4.66 3.32
N ALA A 132 -12.45 -5.49 2.62
CA ALA A 132 -12.94 -6.43 1.62
C ALA A 132 -13.78 -7.55 2.25
N TYR A 133 -13.37 -8.09 3.39
CA TYR A 133 -14.13 -9.09 4.13
C TYR A 133 -15.51 -8.54 4.55
N ILE A 134 -15.57 -7.33 5.13
CA ILE A 134 -16.83 -6.67 5.50
C ILE A 134 -17.74 -6.48 4.28
N ARG A 135 -17.20 -6.01 3.15
CA ARG A 135 -17.99 -5.85 1.91
C ARG A 135 -18.60 -7.16 1.41
N ARG A 136 -17.84 -8.27 1.54
CA ARG A 136 -18.27 -9.60 1.06
C ARG A 136 -19.28 -10.27 2.00
N THR A 137 -19.12 -10.12 3.31
CA THR A 137 -19.87 -10.89 4.30
C THR A 137 -20.93 -10.06 5.04
N GLY A 138 -20.83 -8.73 4.99
CA GLY A 138 -21.64 -7.81 5.81
C GLY A 138 -21.24 -7.78 7.29
N GLN A 139 -20.18 -8.50 7.69
CA GLN A 139 -19.74 -8.63 9.09
C GLN A 139 -18.25 -8.38 9.22
N ALA A 140 -17.82 -7.85 10.37
CA ALA A 140 -16.41 -7.72 10.70
C ALA A 140 -15.79 -9.09 11.00
N PRO A 141 -14.52 -9.33 10.59
CA PRO A 141 -13.83 -10.55 11.00
C PRO A 141 -13.52 -10.49 12.51
N THR A 142 -13.80 -11.58 13.19
CA THR A 142 -13.51 -11.74 14.64
C THR A 142 -12.22 -12.49 14.89
N GLU A 143 -11.77 -13.26 13.92
CA GLU A 143 -10.55 -14.06 13.99
C GLU A 143 -9.70 -13.89 12.73
N ALA A 144 -8.39 -13.91 12.89
CA ALA A 144 -7.43 -13.76 11.80
C ALA A 144 -7.57 -14.88 10.74
N SER A 145 -7.97 -16.09 11.14
CA SER A 145 -8.21 -17.23 10.27
C SER A 145 -9.31 -16.99 9.23
N GLN A 146 -10.24 -16.08 9.51
CA GLN A 146 -11.28 -15.68 8.54
C GLN A 146 -10.72 -14.88 7.36
N LEU A 147 -9.58 -14.21 7.53
CA LEU A 147 -8.87 -13.51 6.46
C LEU A 147 -7.95 -14.44 5.66
N THR A 148 -7.54 -15.56 6.24
CA THR A 148 -6.61 -16.53 5.64
C THR A 148 -7.25 -17.90 5.44
N ALA A 149 -8.54 -17.93 5.15
CA ALA A 149 -9.26 -19.15 4.80
C ALA A 149 -8.72 -19.74 3.48
N SER A 150 -8.93 -21.05 3.27
CA SER A 150 -8.62 -21.68 2.00
C SER A 150 -9.54 -21.19 0.87
N TYR A 151 -9.12 -21.43 -0.38
CA TYR A 151 -9.97 -21.19 -1.55
C TYR A 151 -11.39 -21.76 -1.33
N PRO A 152 -12.47 -21.05 -1.70
CA PRO A 152 -12.53 -19.78 -2.44
C PRO A 152 -12.58 -18.53 -1.56
N ASP A 153 -12.46 -18.65 -0.25
CA ASP A 153 -12.62 -17.56 0.71
C ASP A 153 -11.29 -16.94 1.16
N ASN A 154 -10.22 -17.22 0.42
CA ASN A 154 -8.85 -16.79 0.67
C ASN A 154 -8.68 -15.27 0.42
N VAL A 155 -9.07 -14.46 1.41
CA VAL A 155 -8.90 -13.00 1.34
C VAL A 155 -7.43 -12.64 1.20
N LEU A 156 -6.57 -13.24 2.03
CA LEU A 156 -5.11 -13.17 1.96
C LEU A 156 -4.51 -14.57 1.99
N PRO A 157 -3.34 -14.80 1.40
CA PRO A 157 -2.64 -16.08 1.51
C PRO A 157 -2.14 -16.37 2.94
N GLY A 158 -1.97 -15.35 3.77
CA GLY A 158 -1.52 -15.44 5.14
C GLY A 158 -1.29 -14.08 5.78
N LEU A 159 -0.89 -14.08 7.04
CA LEU A 159 -0.51 -12.88 7.80
C LEU A 159 0.93 -13.00 8.29
N THR A 160 1.67 -11.89 8.25
CA THR A 160 2.97 -11.81 8.93
C THR A 160 2.79 -11.83 10.45
N PRO A 161 3.84 -12.11 11.24
CA PRO A 161 3.77 -11.97 12.70
C PRO A 161 3.26 -10.60 13.14
N TYR A 162 3.75 -9.52 12.52
CA TYR A 162 3.31 -8.16 12.81
C TYR A 162 1.82 -7.95 12.52
N MET A 163 1.31 -8.42 11.38
CA MET A 163 -0.12 -8.33 11.04
C MET A 163 -1.00 -9.12 12.02
N SER A 164 -0.52 -10.29 12.46
CA SER A 164 -1.23 -11.12 13.43
C SER A 164 -1.31 -10.46 14.81
N GLU A 165 -0.22 -9.87 15.28
CA GLU A 165 -0.18 -9.10 16.53
C GLU A 165 -1.08 -7.87 16.46
N LEU A 166 -1.03 -7.14 15.35
CA LEU A 166 -1.85 -5.96 15.10
C LEU A 166 -3.34 -6.32 15.11
N PHE A 167 -3.73 -7.39 14.41
CA PHE A 167 -5.11 -7.86 14.38
C PHE A 167 -5.59 -8.28 15.78
N ALA A 168 -4.79 -9.04 16.51
CA ALA A 168 -5.13 -9.48 17.87
C ALA A 168 -5.33 -8.30 18.84
N ARG A 169 -4.58 -7.21 18.68
CA ARG A 169 -4.67 -6.02 19.52
C ARG A 169 -5.78 -5.07 19.10
N ASP A 170 -5.94 -4.80 17.79
CA ASP A 170 -6.69 -3.66 17.28
C ASP A 170 -7.83 -4.05 16.33
N SER A 171 -8.21 -5.33 16.22
CA SER A 171 -9.20 -5.81 15.23
C SER A 171 -10.52 -5.03 15.25
N ALA A 172 -11.05 -4.71 16.44
CA ALA A 172 -12.29 -3.95 16.56
C ALA A 172 -12.18 -2.51 16.04
N ALA A 173 -11.05 -1.84 16.33
CA ALA A 173 -10.79 -0.48 15.85
C ALA A 173 -10.60 -0.46 14.33
N ILE A 174 -9.85 -1.41 13.78
CA ILE A 174 -9.67 -1.57 12.34
C ILE A 174 -11.01 -1.85 11.65
N ALA A 175 -11.83 -2.73 12.21
CA ALA A 175 -13.14 -3.05 11.66
C ALA A 175 -14.07 -1.83 11.63
N GLN A 176 -14.12 -1.06 12.70
CA GLN A 176 -14.92 0.18 12.78
C GLN A 176 -14.45 1.21 11.75
N GLU A 177 -13.14 1.42 11.62
CA GLU A 177 -12.55 2.33 10.64
C GLU A 177 -12.91 1.90 9.21
N MET A 178 -12.76 0.63 8.89
CA MET A 178 -12.99 0.10 7.54
C MET A 178 -14.49 0.01 7.19
N GLN A 179 -15.36 -0.23 8.16
CA GLN A 179 -16.79 -0.15 7.95
C GLN A 179 -17.20 1.29 7.60
N GLY A 180 -16.76 2.28 8.38
CA GLY A 180 -17.02 3.69 8.08
C GLY A 180 -16.46 4.11 6.71
N TRP A 181 -15.30 3.59 6.31
CA TRP A 181 -14.76 3.83 4.98
C TRP A 181 -15.65 3.23 3.87
N ASN A 182 -16.09 1.98 4.02
CA ASN A 182 -16.99 1.31 3.07
C ASN A 182 -18.30 2.08 2.89
N GLU A 183 -18.90 2.57 3.99
CA GLU A 183 -20.15 3.35 3.98
C GLU A 183 -19.97 4.68 3.22
N ARG A 184 -18.87 5.42 3.49
CA ARG A 184 -18.58 6.68 2.78
C ARG A 184 -18.35 6.45 1.29
N SER A 185 -17.60 5.41 0.93
CA SER A 185 -17.31 5.06 -0.46
C SER A 185 -18.59 4.68 -1.23
N ALA A 186 -19.52 3.96 -0.58
CA ALA A 186 -20.81 3.62 -1.17
C ALA A 186 -21.70 4.86 -1.38
N ALA A 187 -21.71 5.78 -0.41
CA ALA A 187 -22.44 7.05 -0.50
C ALA A 187 -21.94 7.95 -1.64
N GLN A 188 -20.61 8.03 -1.82
CA GLN A 188 -19.99 8.79 -2.92
C GLN A 188 -20.35 8.19 -4.30
N ALA A 189 -20.35 6.87 -4.42
CA ALA A 189 -20.76 6.19 -5.66
C ALA A 189 -22.25 6.43 -5.99
N GLY A 190 -23.09 6.63 -4.96
CA GLY A 190 -24.54 6.94 -5.10
C GLY A 190 -24.88 8.42 -5.34
N GLY A 191 -23.88 9.31 -5.47
CA GLY A 191 -24.07 10.73 -5.78
C GLY A 191 -24.52 11.60 -4.60
N SER A 192 -24.51 11.11 -3.37
CA SER A 192 -24.82 11.87 -2.15
C SER A 192 -23.54 12.33 -1.45
N SER A 193 -22.89 13.36 -1.99
CA SER A 193 -21.76 14.01 -1.33
C SER A 193 -22.26 15.04 -0.31
N GLN A 194 -22.40 14.62 0.94
CA GLN A 194 -22.29 15.55 2.07
C GLN A 194 -20.91 15.31 2.71
N GLY A 195 -20.03 16.28 2.52
CA GLY A 195 -18.70 16.28 3.11
C GLY A 195 -18.82 16.28 4.65
N GLN A 196 -18.55 15.14 5.26
CA GLN A 196 -18.25 15.09 6.69
C GLN A 196 -16.74 14.91 6.82
N THR A 197 -16.08 15.96 7.28
CA THR A 197 -14.70 15.92 7.72
C THR A 197 -14.61 14.99 8.94
N PRO A 198 -13.66 14.04 8.98
CA PRO A 198 -13.50 13.16 10.14
C PRO A 198 -13.10 13.95 11.39
N PRO A 199 -13.49 13.53 12.60
CA PRO A 199 -13.05 14.15 13.83
C PRO A 199 -11.54 13.96 14.02
N GLY A 200 -10.81 15.08 14.24
CA GLY A 200 -9.37 15.13 14.41
C GLY A 200 -8.66 15.61 13.14
N GLU A 201 -8.97 16.82 12.73
CA GLU A 201 -8.33 17.45 11.56
C GLU A 201 -6.83 17.60 11.81
N LEU A 202 -6.03 16.87 11.01
CA LEU A 202 -4.58 17.05 11.00
C LEU A 202 -4.27 18.44 10.44
N PRO A 203 -3.16 19.07 10.86
CA PRO A 203 -2.69 20.31 10.25
C PRO A 203 -2.58 20.19 8.73
N GLU A 204 -2.71 21.31 8.03
CA GLU A 204 -2.60 21.36 6.58
C GLU A 204 -1.33 20.65 6.09
N GLY A 205 -1.50 19.75 5.15
CA GLY A 205 -0.43 18.95 4.56
C GLY A 205 -0.01 17.72 5.36
N LEU A 206 -0.33 17.59 6.64
CA LEU A 206 -0.14 16.31 7.34
C LEU A 206 -1.25 15.32 6.97
N ILE A 207 -0.85 14.09 6.66
CA ILE A 207 -1.78 13.01 6.36
C ILE A 207 -1.42 11.76 7.16
N GLN A 208 -2.42 10.88 7.34
CA GLN A 208 -2.17 9.48 7.68
C GLN A 208 -1.90 8.75 6.36
N PRO A 209 -0.66 8.37 6.05
CA PRO A 209 -0.38 7.69 4.80
C PRO A 209 -1.00 6.29 4.79
N LEU A 210 -1.36 5.80 3.61
CA LEU A 210 -1.95 4.47 3.38
C LEU A 210 -3.20 4.19 4.25
N ALA A 211 -3.96 5.23 4.61
CA ALA A 211 -5.19 5.07 5.40
C ALA A 211 -6.35 4.49 4.59
N GLU A 212 -6.38 4.76 3.28
CA GLU A 212 -7.39 4.22 2.39
C GLU A 212 -7.06 2.78 1.99
N PRO A 213 -8.06 1.89 1.88
CA PRO A 213 -7.85 0.55 1.36
C PRO A 213 -7.18 0.55 -0.01
N LEU A 214 -6.31 -0.42 -0.22
CA LEU A 214 -5.58 -0.58 -1.47
C LEU A 214 -6.52 -0.84 -2.65
N GLU A 215 -6.28 -0.14 -3.75
CA GLU A 215 -6.94 -0.33 -5.03
C GLU A 215 -5.90 -0.61 -6.12
N ILE A 216 -6.33 -1.23 -7.21
CA ILE A 216 -5.50 -1.45 -8.38
C ILE A 216 -5.97 -0.50 -9.50
N LYS A 217 -5.02 0.21 -10.10
CA LYS A 217 -5.25 1.01 -11.31
C LYS A 217 -4.40 0.47 -12.45
N ILE A 218 -5.01 0.20 -13.58
CA ILE A 218 -4.34 -0.31 -14.79
C ILE A 218 -4.45 0.73 -15.87
N ASP A 219 -3.32 1.31 -16.25
CA ASP A 219 -3.24 2.31 -17.32
C ASP A 219 -2.87 1.63 -18.65
N LYS A 220 -3.83 1.59 -19.56
CA LYS A 220 -3.66 0.98 -20.87
C LYS A 220 -2.69 1.75 -21.77
N THR A 221 -2.59 3.06 -21.61
CA THR A 221 -1.68 3.89 -22.41
C THR A 221 -0.23 3.65 -22.02
N ALA A 222 0.01 3.52 -20.73
CA ALA A 222 1.34 3.35 -20.18
C ALA A 222 1.77 1.88 -20.04
N HIS A 223 0.87 0.90 -20.25
CA HIS A 223 1.09 -0.53 -19.96
C HIS A 223 1.61 -0.75 -18.53
N ARG A 224 0.95 -0.09 -17.57
CA ARG A 224 1.33 -0.15 -16.15
C ARG A 224 0.13 -0.51 -15.28
N LEU A 225 0.41 -1.27 -14.23
CA LEU A 225 -0.51 -1.55 -13.14
C LEU A 225 0.09 -0.95 -11.87
N ALA A 226 -0.68 -0.16 -11.15
CA ALA A 226 -0.28 0.37 -9.85
C ALA A 226 -1.22 -0.11 -8.74
N VAL A 227 -0.65 -0.41 -7.58
CA VAL A 227 -1.35 -0.54 -6.31
C VAL A 227 -1.29 0.82 -5.63
N VAL A 228 -2.45 1.37 -5.29
CA VAL A 228 -2.57 2.72 -4.73
C VAL A 228 -3.39 2.74 -3.45
N SER A 229 -3.11 3.70 -2.57
CA SER A 229 -3.95 4.09 -1.44
C SER A 229 -4.23 5.58 -1.57
N GLY A 230 -5.45 5.96 -1.96
CA GLY A 230 -5.77 7.33 -2.32
C GLY A 230 -4.87 7.87 -3.44
N SER A 231 -4.13 8.92 -3.15
CA SER A 231 -3.14 9.53 -4.05
C SER A 231 -1.70 9.02 -3.86
N ILE A 232 -1.50 7.94 -3.09
CA ILE A 232 -0.17 7.36 -2.86
C ILE A 232 0.00 6.12 -3.74
N VAL A 233 1.02 6.11 -4.60
CA VAL A 233 1.43 4.95 -5.38
C VAL A 233 2.32 4.07 -4.52
N VAL A 234 1.78 2.89 -4.11
CA VAL A 234 2.46 1.95 -3.22
C VAL A 234 3.38 1.02 -4.00
N ARG A 235 2.92 0.53 -5.14
CA ARG A 235 3.68 -0.32 -6.08
C ARG A 235 3.28 -0.01 -7.50
N GLU A 236 4.18 -0.26 -8.42
CA GLU A 236 3.92 -0.17 -9.84
C GLU A 236 4.65 -1.29 -10.60
N TYR A 237 3.95 -1.87 -11.57
CA TYR A 237 4.46 -2.98 -12.37
C TYR A 237 4.18 -2.75 -13.86
N PRO A 238 5.14 -3.07 -14.75
CA PRO A 238 4.86 -3.14 -16.18
C PRO A 238 3.98 -4.35 -16.48
N VAL A 239 2.98 -4.19 -17.36
CA VAL A 239 2.02 -5.23 -17.71
C VAL A 239 1.89 -5.43 -19.21
N GLY A 240 1.53 -6.65 -19.64
CA GLY A 240 1.08 -6.93 -20.99
C GLY A 240 -0.44 -6.88 -21.06
N LEU A 241 -0.98 -6.30 -22.13
CA LEU A 241 -2.41 -6.09 -22.32
C LEU A 241 -2.89 -6.64 -23.65
N GLY A 242 -4.19 -6.50 -23.95
CA GLY A 242 -4.80 -6.84 -25.22
C GLY A 242 -5.17 -5.64 -26.08
N GLY A 243 -4.74 -4.44 -25.77
CA GLY A 243 -5.11 -3.20 -26.45
C GLY A 243 -6.62 -2.95 -26.34
N SER A 244 -7.32 -2.88 -27.46
CA SER A 244 -8.78 -2.71 -27.48
C SER A 244 -9.55 -3.89 -26.87
N ARG A 245 -8.94 -5.06 -26.77
CA ARG A 245 -9.56 -6.28 -26.19
C ARG A 245 -9.54 -6.26 -24.66
N THR A 246 -8.62 -5.52 -24.04
CA THR A 246 -8.64 -5.32 -22.57
C THR A 246 -9.74 -4.29 -22.25
N PRO A 247 -10.79 -4.70 -21.49
CA PRO A 247 -11.94 -3.83 -21.22
C PRO A 247 -11.54 -2.65 -20.34
N GLU A 248 -12.19 -1.52 -20.54
CA GLU A 248 -12.11 -0.37 -19.63
C GLU A 248 -13.29 -0.41 -18.66
N GLY A 249 -13.10 0.05 -17.43
CA GLY A 249 -14.14 0.06 -16.41
C GLY A 249 -13.64 -0.25 -15.00
N SER A 250 -14.60 -0.51 -14.13
CA SER A 250 -14.36 -0.86 -12.74
C SER A 250 -14.72 -2.32 -12.48
N PHE A 251 -13.81 -3.04 -11.87
CA PHE A 251 -13.90 -4.45 -11.56
C PHE A 251 -13.53 -4.69 -10.09
N VAL A 252 -13.74 -5.91 -9.62
CA VAL A 252 -13.24 -6.41 -8.34
C VAL A 252 -12.51 -7.73 -8.55
N ILE A 253 -11.50 -8.02 -7.74
CA ILE A 253 -10.92 -9.36 -7.68
C ILE A 253 -11.96 -10.28 -7.06
N SER A 254 -12.60 -11.12 -7.86
CA SER A 254 -13.66 -12.03 -7.42
C SER A 254 -13.14 -13.43 -7.06
N GLU A 255 -11.95 -13.78 -7.51
CA GLU A 255 -11.31 -15.08 -7.26
C GLU A 255 -9.78 -14.90 -7.26
N LYS A 256 -9.10 -15.55 -6.33
CA LYS A 256 -7.63 -15.63 -6.27
C LYS A 256 -7.21 -17.09 -6.26
N VAL A 257 -6.28 -17.45 -7.13
CA VAL A 257 -5.82 -18.84 -7.24
C VAL A 257 -4.30 -18.91 -7.40
N ARG A 258 -3.69 -19.86 -6.70
CA ARG A 258 -2.31 -20.28 -6.88
C ARG A 258 -2.23 -21.42 -7.87
N ASN A 259 -1.23 -21.37 -8.75
CA ASN A 259 -0.98 -22.38 -9.78
C ASN A 259 -2.24 -22.71 -10.61
N PRO A 260 -2.79 -21.72 -11.36
CA PRO A 260 -3.93 -21.96 -12.24
C PRO A 260 -3.67 -23.16 -13.14
N ASN A 261 -4.66 -24.03 -13.31
CA ASN A 261 -4.53 -25.28 -14.06
C ASN A 261 -3.44 -26.24 -13.54
N GLY A 262 -3.09 -26.15 -12.25
CA GLY A 262 -2.10 -27.00 -11.60
C GLY A 262 -0.64 -26.71 -11.98
N GLN A 263 -0.35 -25.57 -12.64
CA GLN A 263 0.98 -25.25 -13.15
C GLN A 263 1.43 -23.87 -12.62
N SER A 264 2.70 -23.77 -12.24
CA SER A 264 3.32 -22.51 -11.81
C SER A 264 3.99 -21.74 -12.94
N ASP A 265 4.26 -22.38 -14.06
CA ASP A 265 5.01 -21.90 -15.23
C ASP A 265 4.21 -22.02 -16.55
N GLY A 266 2.93 -22.33 -16.47
CA GLY A 266 2.00 -22.36 -17.61
C GLY A 266 1.67 -20.96 -18.15
N ASP A 267 0.73 -20.90 -19.10
CA ASP A 267 0.31 -19.64 -19.74
C ASP A 267 -0.13 -18.59 -18.72
N PHE A 268 -0.71 -19.01 -17.59
CA PHE A 268 -1.20 -18.10 -16.53
C PHE A 268 -0.22 -17.91 -15.37
N GLY A 269 0.98 -18.47 -15.44
CA GLY A 269 2.00 -18.36 -14.38
C GLY A 269 1.56 -18.98 -13.05
N SER A 270 2.17 -18.54 -11.94
CA SER A 270 1.95 -19.10 -10.60
C SER A 270 0.75 -18.50 -9.85
N ARG A 271 0.20 -17.40 -10.31
CA ARG A 271 -0.91 -16.69 -9.65
C ARG A 271 -1.89 -16.17 -10.68
N GLY A 272 -3.17 -16.22 -10.32
CA GLY A 272 -4.24 -15.61 -11.10
C GLY A 272 -5.32 -14.99 -10.21
N MET A 273 -5.89 -13.89 -10.68
CA MET A 273 -6.93 -13.12 -10.02
C MET A 273 -8.03 -12.79 -11.04
N THR A 274 -9.16 -13.48 -10.94
CA THR A 274 -10.31 -13.26 -11.83
C THR A 274 -10.95 -11.91 -11.54
N LEU A 275 -11.37 -11.19 -12.57
CA LEU A 275 -12.02 -9.90 -12.46
C LEU A 275 -13.54 -10.03 -12.63
N SER A 276 -14.32 -9.75 -11.57
CA SER A 276 -15.79 -9.69 -11.57
C SER A 276 -16.47 -10.89 -12.23
N ASP A 277 -15.97 -12.11 -11.96
CA ASP A 277 -16.48 -13.38 -12.48
C ASP A 277 -16.54 -13.47 -14.02
N THR A 278 -15.68 -12.71 -14.70
CA THR A 278 -15.55 -12.71 -16.16
C THR A 278 -14.45 -13.66 -16.63
N LEU A 279 -14.21 -13.68 -17.94
CA LEU A 279 -13.04 -14.34 -18.53
C LEU A 279 -11.77 -13.48 -18.52
N TYR A 280 -11.82 -12.30 -17.90
CA TYR A 280 -10.65 -11.43 -17.71
C TYR A 280 -10.02 -11.69 -16.36
N ALA A 281 -8.68 -11.69 -16.34
CA ALA A 281 -7.90 -11.87 -15.13
C ALA A 281 -6.61 -11.06 -15.17
N ILE A 282 -6.04 -10.81 -13.99
CA ILE A 282 -4.65 -10.44 -13.80
C ILE A 282 -3.91 -11.74 -13.46
N HIS A 283 -2.86 -12.09 -14.22
CA HIS A 283 -2.16 -13.36 -14.03
C HIS A 283 -0.69 -13.27 -14.43
N GLY A 284 0.12 -14.21 -13.97
CA GLY A 284 1.48 -14.39 -14.44
C GLY A 284 1.54 -14.82 -15.91
N THR A 285 2.74 -14.86 -16.49
CA THR A 285 2.89 -15.32 -17.88
C THR A 285 4.21 -16.05 -18.09
N ASN A 286 4.19 -17.07 -18.93
CA ASN A 286 5.38 -17.73 -19.49
C ASN A 286 5.91 -17.03 -20.76
N LYS A 287 5.29 -15.90 -21.14
CA LYS A 287 5.64 -15.08 -22.32
C LYS A 287 6.17 -13.69 -21.88
N PRO A 288 7.32 -13.59 -21.20
CA PRO A 288 7.77 -12.31 -20.59
C PRO A 288 8.02 -11.20 -21.62
N LYS A 289 8.23 -11.53 -22.91
CA LYS A 289 8.38 -10.57 -23.99
C LYS A 289 7.08 -9.86 -24.38
N SER A 290 5.93 -10.30 -23.85
CA SER A 290 4.61 -9.67 -24.04
C SER A 290 4.37 -8.50 -23.06
N ILE A 291 5.18 -8.37 -22.01
CA ILE A 291 5.10 -7.24 -21.07
C ILE A 291 5.41 -5.95 -21.80
N GLY A 292 4.59 -4.91 -21.58
CA GLY A 292 4.65 -3.62 -22.28
C GLY A 292 4.03 -3.63 -23.67
N LYS A 293 3.27 -4.69 -24.05
CA LYS A 293 2.69 -4.86 -25.38
C LYS A 293 1.22 -5.29 -25.35
N ASP A 294 0.50 -5.05 -26.44
CA ASP A 294 -0.90 -5.44 -26.66
C ASP A 294 -1.01 -6.80 -27.35
N GLN A 295 -0.61 -7.88 -26.65
CA GLN A 295 -0.54 -9.22 -27.22
C GLN A 295 -1.49 -10.24 -26.60
N SER A 296 -2.17 -9.92 -25.47
CA SER A 296 -3.18 -10.80 -24.86
C SER A 296 -4.52 -10.72 -25.60
N LEU A 297 -5.41 -11.64 -25.32
CA LEU A 297 -6.80 -11.60 -25.80
C LEU A 297 -7.72 -10.78 -24.89
N GLY A 298 -7.16 -10.10 -23.88
CA GLY A 298 -7.86 -9.18 -22.98
C GLY A 298 -7.37 -9.18 -21.55
N CYS A 299 -6.75 -10.25 -21.09
CA CYS A 299 -6.18 -10.34 -19.74
C CYS A 299 -4.97 -9.42 -19.53
N VAL A 300 -4.64 -9.20 -18.27
CA VAL A 300 -3.50 -8.43 -17.81
C VAL A 300 -2.39 -9.38 -17.41
N ARG A 301 -1.33 -9.42 -18.23
CA ARG A 301 -0.16 -10.29 -18.01
C ARG A 301 0.87 -9.58 -17.15
N MET A 302 1.41 -10.29 -16.19
CA MET A 302 2.48 -9.82 -15.30
C MET A 302 3.69 -10.75 -15.33
N ARG A 303 4.86 -10.22 -14.99
CA ARG A 303 6.02 -11.07 -14.68
C ARG A 303 5.71 -11.92 -13.47
N GLN A 304 6.39 -13.06 -13.36
CA GLN A 304 6.16 -14.03 -12.27
C GLN A 304 6.35 -13.40 -10.88
N THR A 305 7.45 -12.71 -10.66
CA THR A 305 7.75 -12.03 -9.39
C THR A 305 6.73 -10.95 -9.04
N ASP A 306 6.25 -10.22 -10.05
CA ASP A 306 5.35 -9.09 -9.87
C ASP A 306 3.93 -9.57 -9.52
N VAL A 307 3.46 -10.64 -10.17
CA VAL A 307 2.13 -11.20 -9.85
C VAL A 307 2.10 -11.89 -8.48
N GLU A 308 3.23 -12.45 -8.04
CA GLU A 308 3.35 -13.05 -6.71
C GLU A 308 3.24 -11.98 -5.62
N GLU A 309 3.96 -10.85 -5.75
CA GLU A 309 3.83 -9.73 -4.83
C GLU A 309 2.42 -9.12 -4.87
N LEU A 310 1.86 -8.89 -6.07
CA LEU A 310 0.51 -8.35 -6.20
C LEU A 310 -0.54 -9.27 -5.55
N PHE A 311 -0.40 -10.58 -5.68
CA PHE A 311 -1.28 -11.56 -5.05
C PHE A 311 -1.27 -11.45 -3.52
N ASP A 312 -0.10 -11.18 -2.93
CA ASP A 312 0.06 -11.00 -1.49
C ASP A 312 -0.49 -9.64 -1.03
N MET A 313 -0.33 -8.58 -1.83
CA MET A 313 -0.78 -7.23 -1.50
C MET A 313 -2.28 -6.99 -1.70
N ALA A 314 -2.89 -7.65 -2.68
CA ALA A 314 -4.27 -7.40 -3.10
C ALA A 314 -5.23 -8.43 -2.50
N PRO A 315 -6.02 -8.09 -1.47
CA PRO A 315 -7.05 -8.97 -0.92
C PRO A 315 -8.10 -9.36 -1.95
N LEU A 316 -8.73 -10.51 -1.75
CA LEU A 316 -9.95 -10.88 -2.47
C LEU A 316 -11.03 -9.81 -2.24
N GLY A 317 -11.62 -9.27 -3.31
CA GLY A 317 -12.53 -8.12 -3.25
C GLY A 317 -11.88 -6.77 -3.48
N THR A 318 -10.57 -6.71 -3.78
CA THR A 318 -9.88 -5.47 -4.15
C THR A 318 -10.48 -4.89 -5.43
N LYS A 319 -10.74 -3.58 -5.41
CA LYS A 319 -11.22 -2.84 -6.59
C LYS A 319 -10.11 -2.68 -7.61
N VAL A 320 -10.47 -2.87 -8.88
CA VAL A 320 -9.58 -2.74 -10.04
C VAL A 320 -10.22 -1.78 -11.03
N THR A 321 -9.50 -0.71 -11.38
CA THR A 321 -9.93 0.24 -12.41
C THR A 321 -9.00 0.12 -13.61
N ILE A 322 -9.57 -0.12 -14.77
CA ILE A 322 -8.84 -0.21 -16.05
C ILE A 322 -9.25 0.97 -16.92
N GLY A 323 -8.28 1.74 -17.40
CA GLY A 323 -8.55 2.92 -18.24
C GLY A 323 -7.30 3.46 -18.91
N ARG A 324 -7.35 4.72 -19.33
CA ARG A 324 -6.26 5.43 -20.00
C ARG A 324 -5.87 6.67 -19.22
N GLY A 325 -4.58 6.96 -19.11
CA GLY A 325 -4.08 8.14 -18.42
C GLY A 325 -4.44 8.17 -16.92
N LEU A 326 -4.54 6.98 -16.29
CA LEU A 326 -4.93 6.86 -14.87
C LEU A 326 -3.77 7.07 -13.91
N LEU A 327 -2.54 6.88 -14.39
CA LEU A 327 -1.35 6.88 -13.57
C LEU A 327 -0.44 8.06 -13.90
N PRO A 328 0.28 8.60 -12.91
CA PRO A 328 1.29 9.64 -13.12
C PRO A 328 2.51 9.09 -13.87
N ALA A 329 3.61 9.85 -13.87
CA ALA A 329 4.90 9.36 -14.35
C ALA A 329 5.30 8.06 -13.60
N ALA A 330 6.16 7.25 -14.24
CA ALA A 330 6.62 5.99 -13.66
C ALA A 330 7.33 6.19 -12.31
N THR A 331 7.11 5.24 -11.40
CA THR A 331 7.71 5.23 -10.07
C THR A 331 8.92 4.31 -10.00
N SER A 332 9.64 4.36 -8.89
CA SER A 332 10.73 3.44 -8.57
C SER A 332 10.24 2.00 -8.36
N VAL A 333 11.09 1.03 -8.63
CA VAL A 333 10.80 -0.39 -8.38
C VAL A 333 11.24 -0.77 -6.97
N SER A 334 10.43 -1.53 -6.24
CA SER A 334 10.79 -2.03 -4.91
C SER A 334 11.95 -3.02 -4.99
N ALA A 335 12.97 -2.77 -4.18
CA ALA A 335 14.07 -3.72 -4.00
C ALA A 335 13.68 -4.90 -3.09
N THR A 336 12.66 -4.74 -2.26
CA THR A 336 12.20 -5.75 -1.30
C THR A 336 10.69 -5.97 -1.46
N PRO A 337 10.28 -6.96 -2.26
CA PRO A 337 8.87 -7.29 -2.44
C PRO A 337 8.20 -7.69 -1.13
N LEU A 338 6.94 -7.26 -0.94
CA LEU A 338 6.11 -7.77 0.15
C LEU A 338 5.81 -9.25 -0.11
N LYS A 339 6.05 -10.08 0.91
CA LYS A 339 5.71 -11.50 0.88
C LYS A 339 4.90 -11.88 2.11
N LEU A 340 3.77 -12.51 1.90
CA LEU A 340 2.97 -13.10 2.97
C LEU A 340 3.26 -14.61 3.04
N PRO A 341 3.28 -15.20 4.26
CA PRO A 341 3.42 -16.64 4.40
C PRO A 341 2.18 -17.34 3.86
N ALA A 342 2.36 -18.44 3.14
CA ALA A 342 1.23 -19.27 2.69
C ALA A 342 0.71 -20.06 3.90
N GLN A 343 -0.45 -19.69 4.44
CA GLN A 343 -1.09 -20.31 5.61
C GLN A 343 -2.29 -21.18 5.25
N ALA A 344 -2.82 -21.02 4.02
CA ALA A 344 -3.98 -21.76 3.54
C ALA A 344 -3.74 -22.29 2.13
N ASP A 345 -4.63 -23.19 1.69
CA ASP A 345 -4.61 -23.69 0.32
C ASP A 345 -5.35 -22.72 -0.61
N ASP A 346 -4.57 -22.07 -1.46
CA ASP A 346 -5.05 -21.13 -2.49
C ASP A 346 -5.24 -21.81 -3.85
N THR A 347 -5.15 -23.14 -3.95
CA THR A 347 -5.29 -23.87 -5.21
C THR A 347 -6.75 -24.22 -5.50
N ASN A 348 -7.07 -24.41 -6.78
CA ASN A 348 -8.37 -24.93 -7.20
C ASN A 348 -8.19 -26.04 -8.23
N PRO A 349 -7.95 -27.28 -7.80
CA PRO A 349 -7.72 -28.41 -8.69
C PRO A 349 -8.96 -28.86 -9.50
N ASN A 350 -10.16 -28.41 -9.09
CA ASN A 350 -11.42 -28.80 -9.71
C ASN A 350 -11.86 -27.88 -10.87
N LYS A 351 -11.11 -26.79 -11.14
CA LYS A 351 -11.45 -25.82 -12.18
C LYS A 351 -10.35 -25.70 -13.21
N VAL A 352 -10.71 -25.79 -14.48
CA VAL A 352 -9.84 -25.41 -15.59
C VAL A 352 -10.11 -23.96 -15.96
N TYR A 353 -9.11 -23.12 -15.74
CA TYR A 353 -9.16 -21.71 -16.09
C TYR A 353 -8.99 -21.54 -17.61
N LYS A 354 -9.86 -20.71 -18.21
CA LYS A 354 -9.88 -20.39 -19.64
C LYS A 354 -9.93 -18.87 -19.82
N TRP A 355 -9.10 -18.16 -19.09
CA TRP A 355 -9.00 -16.71 -19.24
C TRP A 355 -8.51 -16.32 -20.65
N LEU A 356 -8.84 -15.10 -21.06
CA LEU A 356 -8.51 -14.55 -22.39
C LEU A 356 -7.04 -14.08 -22.46
N ASP A 357 -6.10 -15.04 -22.50
CA ASP A 357 -4.65 -14.77 -22.57
C ASP A 357 -4.14 -14.58 -24.01
#